data_2fb4ad00f4c30568811da49d99e69047
#
_entry.id   2fb4ad00f4c30568811da49d99e69047
#
_cell.length_a   1.000
_cell.length_b   1.000
_cell.length_c   1.000
_cell.angle_alpha   90.00
_cell.angle_beta   90.00
_cell.angle_gamma   90.00
#
_symmetry.space_group_name_H-M   'P 1'
#
loop_
_entity.id
_entity.type
_entity.pdbx_description
1 polymer ?
#
loop_
_entity_poly.entity_id
_entity_poly.type
_entity_poly.pdbx_seq_one_letter_code
_entity_poly.pdbx_strand_id
1 'polypeptide(L)'
;MCRWLAYSGPEIYLEDLIIKPSRSLLWQSRFARENYVQNLPGLPDGAFPTNGDGFGVAWYGSRERPGLYRDLRPAWSDKNLVNLAEQIKSGLFLAHLRAAYHGIVQRTNSHPFRHGCWTFQHNGEISGFDKIKRTLQFRIDEDLFPCIQGTTDTETAFYLALTFGLEKQPQQAMEQMVGFVESEMTRAGITEPFRLTCAFSDGQTLYAIRYSTDNIPKTLYYNRSRAGLDEVINEEREAPAGGITLLSEPIDDCPDNWVEVPSGSFVRVADGVVSVEEFVPGR
;
A
#
# COMPACT_ATOMS: atom_id res chain seq x y z
N MET A 1 3.46 -2.84 -12.18
CA MET A 1 3.37 -2.00 -10.94
C MET A 1 2.14 -2.41 -10.16
N CYS A 2 2.24 -2.43 -8.84
CA CYS A 2 1.18 -2.89 -7.96
C CYS A 2 -0.04 -1.96 -7.94
N ARG A 3 -1.19 -2.47 -7.50
CA ARG A 3 -2.39 -1.69 -7.15
C ARG A 3 -2.77 -1.99 -5.71
N TRP A 4 -3.26 -0.98 -5.01
CA TRP A 4 -3.70 -1.17 -3.64
C TRP A 4 -4.77 -0.16 -3.26
N LEU A 5 -5.53 -0.52 -2.24
CA LEU A 5 -6.42 0.37 -1.51
C LEU A 5 -6.27 0.16 -0.01
N ALA A 6 -6.65 1.17 0.77
CA ALA A 6 -6.77 1.13 2.22
C ALA A 6 -8.00 1.94 2.64
N TYR A 7 -8.78 1.41 3.54
CA TYR A 7 -10.03 2.00 4.03
C TYR A 7 -9.96 2.28 5.52
N SER A 8 -10.55 3.38 5.96
CA SER A 8 -10.79 3.70 7.37
C SER A 8 -12.14 4.41 7.52
N GLY A 9 -13.04 3.84 8.33
CA GLY A 9 -14.38 4.40 8.54
C GLY A 9 -15.32 3.44 9.27
N PRO A 10 -16.65 3.65 9.16
CA PRO A 10 -17.64 2.68 9.61
C PRO A 10 -17.42 1.30 9.01
N GLU A 11 -17.81 0.24 9.72
CA GLU A 11 -17.65 -1.13 9.22
C GLU A 11 -18.45 -1.37 7.94
N ILE A 12 -17.75 -1.77 6.89
CA ILE A 12 -18.31 -2.21 5.61
C ILE A 12 -17.84 -3.63 5.29
N TYR A 13 -18.49 -4.32 4.37
CA TYR A 13 -17.97 -5.56 3.83
C TYR A 13 -16.76 -5.28 2.94
N LEU A 14 -15.76 -6.16 2.96
CA LEU A 14 -14.58 -5.98 2.10
C LEU A 14 -14.97 -5.94 0.61
N GLU A 15 -16.01 -6.68 0.22
CA GLU A 15 -16.53 -6.70 -1.15
C GLU A 15 -16.97 -5.32 -1.66
N ASP A 16 -17.43 -4.44 -0.75
CA ASP A 16 -17.94 -3.12 -1.10
C ASP A 16 -16.90 -2.23 -1.80
N LEU A 17 -15.60 -2.46 -1.54
CA LEU A 17 -14.51 -1.76 -2.23
C LEU A 17 -13.63 -2.66 -3.10
N ILE A 18 -13.46 -3.94 -2.69
CA ILE A 18 -12.54 -4.84 -3.40
C ILE A 18 -13.20 -5.44 -4.65
N ILE A 19 -14.55 -5.61 -4.67
CA ILE A 19 -15.24 -6.40 -5.70
C ILE A 19 -16.32 -5.61 -6.44
N LYS A 20 -17.23 -4.94 -5.72
CA LYS A 20 -18.46 -4.35 -6.29
C LYS A 20 -18.25 -3.14 -7.21
N PRO A 21 -17.36 -2.20 -6.92
CA PRO A 21 -17.18 -1.04 -7.77
C PRO A 21 -16.86 -1.41 -9.21
N SER A 22 -17.31 -0.60 -10.18
CA SER A 22 -17.15 -0.87 -11.62
C SER A 22 -15.68 -1.05 -12.03
N ARG A 23 -14.76 -0.37 -11.34
CA ARG A 23 -13.31 -0.48 -11.45
C ARG A 23 -12.68 -0.97 -10.16
N SER A 24 -13.33 -1.90 -9.48
CA SER A 24 -12.88 -2.45 -8.21
C SER A 24 -11.43 -2.90 -8.25
N LEU A 25 -10.83 -3.09 -7.08
CA LEU A 25 -9.47 -3.62 -6.99
C LEU A 25 -9.36 -4.97 -7.73
N LEU A 26 -10.40 -5.83 -7.61
CA LEU A 26 -10.44 -7.10 -8.34
C LEU A 26 -10.44 -6.89 -9.86
N TRP A 27 -11.15 -5.89 -10.38
CA TRP A 27 -11.12 -5.52 -11.79
C TRP A 27 -9.73 -5.02 -12.21
N GLN A 28 -9.08 -4.16 -11.40
CA GLN A 28 -7.74 -3.62 -11.65
C GLN A 28 -6.66 -4.71 -11.65
N SER A 29 -6.93 -5.90 -11.10
CA SER A 29 -5.99 -7.01 -11.19
C SER A 29 -5.72 -7.43 -12.65
N ARG A 30 -6.64 -7.15 -13.58
CA ARG A 30 -6.55 -7.44 -15.02
C ARG A 30 -6.44 -6.19 -15.90
N PHE A 31 -7.05 -5.09 -15.48
CA PHE A 31 -7.33 -3.95 -16.35
C PHE A 31 -6.95 -2.60 -15.73
N ALA A 32 -5.90 -2.56 -14.90
CA ALA A 32 -5.39 -1.31 -14.33
C ALA A 32 -5.04 -0.30 -15.44
N ARG A 33 -5.45 0.95 -15.30
CA ARG A 33 -5.27 2.00 -16.29
C ARG A 33 -4.06 2.90 -16.01
N GLU A 34 -3.74 3.09 -14.73
CA GLU A 34 -2.63 3.94 -14.31
C GLU A 34 -1.33 3.15 -14.03
N ASN A 35 -1.26 1.94 -14.56
CA ASN A 35 -0.09 1.09 -14.44
C ASN A 35 0.89 1.33 -15.59
N TYR A 36 1.54 2.50 -15.58
CA TYR A 36 2.52 2.88 -16.59
C TYR A 36 3.95 2.61 -16.09
N VAL A 37 4.75 1.98 -16.95
CA VAL A 37 6.14 1.63 -16.69
C VAL A 37 7.03 2.42 -17.64
N GLN A 38 8.05 3.07 -17.08
CA GLN A 38 9.08 3.77 -17.85
C GLN A 38 10.47 3.33 -17.38
N ASN A 39 11.39 3.20 -18.33
CA ASN A 39 12.80 2.94 -18.09
C ASN A 39 13.08 1.67 -17.26
N LEU A 40 12.27 0.62 -17.40
CA LEU A 40 12.60 -0.69 -16.82
C LEU A 40 13.49 -1.49 -17.78
N PRO A 41 14.66 -1.96 -17.32
CA PRO A 41 15.55 -2.77 -18.16
C PRO A 41 14.83 -4.02 -18.70
N GLY A 42 14.85 -4.18 -20.01
CA GLY A 42 14.27 -5.34 -20.69
C GLY A 42 12.76 -5.27 -20.95
N LEU A 43 12.09 -4.17 -20.59
CA LEU A 43 10.68 -3.94 -20.91
C LEU A 43 10.52 -2.66 -21.73
N PRO A 44 9.65 -2.65 -22.75
CA PRO A 44 9.31 -1.41 -23.44
C PRO A 44 8.51 -0.49 -22.50
N ASP A 45 8.67 0.82 -22.67
CA ASP A 45 7.81 1.79 -22.02
C ASP A 45 6.36 1.57 -22.43
N GLY A 46 5.45 1.59 -21.48
CA GLY A 46 4.04 1.40 -21.78
C GLY A 46 3.16 1.06 -20.58
N ALA A 47 1.88 0.84 -20.89
CA ALA A 47 0.89 0.40 -19.90
C ALA A 47 0.93 -1.12 -19.75
N PHE A 48 1.04 -1.58 -18.50
CA PHE A 48 0.98 -3.00 -18.13
C PHE A 48 -0.23 -3.21 -17.22
N PRO A 49 -1.42 -3.50 -17.79
CA PRO A 49 -2.67 -3.48 -17.04
C PRO A 49 -2.82 -4.62 -16.03
N THR A 50 -2.00 -5.66 -16.12
CA THR A 50 -2.18 -6.88 -15.33
C THR A 50 -1.34 -6.86 -14.05
N ASN A 51 -1.96 -7.21 -12.91
CA ASN A 51 -1.35 -7.37 -11.60
C ASN A 51 -1.67 -8.79 -11.10
N GLY A 52 -0.92 -9.77 -11.55
CA GLY A 52 -1.23 -11.19 -11.40
C GLY A 52 -0.26 -12.03 -10.58
N ASP A 53 0.74 -11.40 -9.92
CA ASP A 53 1.84 -12.11 -9.24
C ASP A 53 1.58 -12.27 -7.73
N GLY A 54 0.31 -12.35 -7.37
CA GLY A 54 -0.20 -12.50 -6.02
C GLY A 54 -1.00 -11.30 -5.54
N PHE A 55 -1.64 -11.49 -4.40
CA PHE A 55 -2.45 -10.47 -3.73
C PHE A 55 -2.48 -10.72 -2.23
N GLY A 56 -3.04 -9.76 -1.50
CA GLY A 56 -3.40 -9.97 -0.12
C GLY A 56 -4.32 -8.90 0.43
N VAL A 57 -4.96 -9.26 1.55
CA VAL A 57 -5.85 -8.40 2.33
C VAL A 57 -5.49 -8.54 3.80
N ALA A 58 -5.37 -7.41 4.50
CA ALA A 58 -5.30 -7.34 5.94
C ALA A 58 -6.50 -6.54 6.45
N TRP A 59 -7.14 -7.00 7.52
CA TRP A 59 -8.31 -6.33 8.10
C TRP A 59 -8.25 -6.34 9.62
N TYR A 60 -8.76 -5.30 10.23
CA TYR A 60 -8.87 -5.17 11.68
C TYR A 60 -10.30 -5.53 12.10
N GLY A 61 -10.41 -6.39 13.09
CA GLY A 61 -11.66 -6.83 13.69
C GLY A 61 -11.60 -6.66 15.20
N SER A 62 -12.22 -7.57 15.93
CA SER A 62 -12.28 -7.52 17.40
C SER A 62 -10.97 -7.84 18.11
N ARG A 63 -9.93 -8.28 17.39
CA ARG A 63 -8.63 -8.62 17.97
C ARG A 63 -7.61 -7.53 17.61
N GLU A 64 -6.67 -7.28 18.50
CA GLU A 64 -5.56 -6.35 18.28
C GLU A 64 -4.74 -6.72 17.03
N ARG A 65 -4.44 -7.99 16.87
CA ARG A 65 -3.70 -8.49 15.71
C ARG A 65 -4.63 -8.58 14.50
N PRO A 66 -4.34 -7.89 13.39
CA PRO A 66 -5.18 -7.93 12.20
C PRO A 66 -5.24 -9.32 11.56
N GLY A 67 -6.37 -9.65 10.93
CA GLY A 67 -6.47 -10.77 10.03
C GLY A 67 -5.60 -10.56 8.79
N LEU A 68 -5.14 -11.64 8.16
CA LEU A 68 -4.28 -11.56 6.97
C LEU A 68 -4.55 -12.75 6.06
N TYR A 69 -4.89 -12.47 4.81
CA TYR A 69 -5.00 -13.46 3.74
C TYR A 69 -4.11 -13.04 2.58
N ARG A 70 -3.22 -13.92 2.13
CA ARG A 70 -2.30 -13.70 1.00
C ARG A 70 -2.22 -14.94 0.14
N ASP A 71 -2.21 -14.77 -1.18
CA ASP A 71 -2.00 -15.87 -2.13
C ASP A 71 -1.07 -15.43 -3.28
N LEU A 72 -0.55 -16.43 -4.00
CA LEU A 72 0.31 -16.26 -5.18
C LEU A 72 -0.48 -16.13 -6.47
N ARG A 73 -1.70 -16.68 -6.46
CA ARG A 73 -2.55 -16.67 -7.66
C ARG A 73 -3.04 -15.26 -7.95
N PRO A 74 -3.39 -14.98 -9.20
CA PRO A 74 -4.06 -13.75 -9.53
C PRO A 74 -5.37 -13.60 -8.75
N ALA A 75 -5.63 -12.41 -8.20
CA ALA A 75 -6.83 -12.13 -7.40
C ALA A 75 -8.13 -12.47 -8.14
N TRP A 76 -8.20 -12.20 -9.46
CA TRP A 76 -9.40 -12.50 -10.27
C TRP A 76 -9.76 -13.97 -10.36
N SER A 77 -8.85 -14.88 -10.04
CA SER A 77 -9.07 -16.33 -10.08
C SER A 77 -9.30 -16.96 -8.70
N ASP A 78 -9.22 -16.17 -7.63
CA ASP A 78 -9.31 -16.68 -6.27
C ASP A 78 -10.73 -16.56 -5.71
N LYS A 79 -11.47 -17.68 -5.73
CA LYS A 79 -12.83 -17.76 -5.17
C LYS A 79 -12.85 -17.62 -3.64
N ASN A 80 -11.76 -17.95 -2.94
CA ASN A 80 -11.69 -17.76 -1.49
C ASN A 80 -11.64 -16.29 -1.13
N LEU A 81 -10.93 -15.46 -1.92
CA LEU A 81 -10.95 -14.02 -1.75
C LEU A 81 -12.38 -13.47 -1.83
N VAL A 82 -13.14 -13.90 -2.86
CA VAL A 82 -14.54 -13.47 -3.03
C VAL A 82 -15.38 -13.87 -1.82
N ASN A 83 -15.35 -15.15 -1.44
CA ASN A 83 -16.12 -15.64 -0.29
C ASN A 83 -15.75 -14.94 1.03
N LEU A 84 -14.46 -14.64 1.25
CA LEU A 84 -14.03 -13.91 2.43
C LEU A 84 -14.51 -12.45 2.39
N ALA A 85 -14.42 -11.80 1.23
CA ALA A 85 -14.82 -10.40 1.07
C ALA A 85 -16.32 -10.19 1.29
N GLU A 86 -17.17 -11.16 0.92
CA GLU A 86 -18.62 -11.17 1.15
C GLU A 86 -19.01 -11.30 2.63
N GLN A 87 -18.13 -11.85 3.48
CA GLN A 87 -18.46 -12.17 4.87
C GLN A 87 -17.73 -11.32 5.90
N ILE A 88 -16.57 -10.77 5.55
CA ILE A 88 -15.75 -9.99 6.48
C ILE A 88 -16.19 -8.53 6.46
N LYS A 89 -16.61 -8.03 7.63
CA LYS A 89 -16.79 -6.60 7.90
C LYS A 89 -15.58 -6.04 8.62
N SER A 90 -15.17 -4.83 8.24
CA SER A 90 -14.10 -4.12 8.93
C SER A 90 -14.25 -2.60 8.77
N GLY A 91 -13.91 -1.87 9.81
CA GLY A 91 -13.77 -0.41 9.78
C GLY A 91 -12.39 0.06 9.32
N LEU A 92 -11.40 -0.86 9.24
CA LEU A 92 -10.08 -0.56 8.74
C LEU A 92 -9.47 -1.79 8.07
N PHE A 93 -9.11 -1.66 6.79
CA PHE A 93 -8.47 -2.74 6.04
C PHE A 93 -7.57 -2.22 4.92
N LEU A 94 -6.60 -3.03 4.54
CA LEU A 94 -5.67 -2.80 3.46
C LEU A 94 -5.75 -3.96 2.47
N ALA A 95 -5.74 -3.68 1.16
CA ALA A 95 -5.76 -4.68 0.12
C ALA A 95 -4.76 -4.33 -1.00
N HIS A 96 -4.05 -5.33 -1.50
CA HIS A 96 -2.95 -5.15 -2.43
C HIS A 96 -2.95 -6.20 -3.53
N LEU A 97 -2.65 -5.76 -4.76
CA LEU A 97 -2.40 -6.59 -5.93
C LEU A 97 -0.94 -6.46 -6.34
N ARG A 98 -0.26 -7.57 -6.48
CA ARG A 98 1.15 -7.58 -6.83
C ARG A 98 1.38 -7.71 -8.34
N ALA A 99 2.27 -6.87 -8.86
CA ALA A 99 2.92 -7.06 -10.14
C ALA A 99 4.43 -7.06 -9.89
N ALA A 100 5.05 -8.23 -10.01
CA ALA A 100 6.46 -8.44 -9.75
C ALA A 100 7.25 -8.32 -11.06
N TYR A 101 7.92 -7.20 -11.26
CA TYR A 101 8.89 -7.06 -12.38
C TYR A 101 10.23 -7.67 -12.00
N HIS A 102 10.54 -7.70 -10.71
CA HIS A 102 11.75 -8.29 -10.15
C HIS A 102 11.43 -9.11 -8.91
N GLY A 103 12.26 -10.09 -8.61
CA GLY A 103 12.15 -10.90 -7.40
C GLY A 103 11.28 -12.14 -7.55
N ILE A 104 11.33 -12.97 -6.52
CA ILE A 104 10.67 -14.28 -6.49
C ILE A 104 9.18 -14.11 -6.22
N VAL A 105 8.35 -14.82 -6.98
CA VAL A 105 6.92 -14.93 -6.69
C VAL A 105 6.74 -15.95 -5.57
N GLN A 106 6.48 -15.47 -4.36
CA GLN A 106 6.24 -16.28 -3.17
C GLN A 106 5.26 -15.57 -2.24
N ARG A 107 4.49 -16.34 -1.46
CA ARG A 107 3.42 -15.81 -0.60
C ARG A 107 3.94 -14.80 0.43
N THR A 108 5.13 -15.01 0.95
CA THR A 108 5.77 -14.10 1.91
C THR A 108 6.15 -12.76 1.30
N ASN A 109 6.20 -12.64 -0.03
CA ASN A 109 6.43 -11.40 -0.77
C ASN A 109 5.14 -10.66 -1.16
N SER A 110 3.96 -11.26 -0.92
CA SER A 110 2.68 -10.58 -1.16
C SER A 110 2.34 -9.64 0.00
N HIS A 111 1.98 -8.40 -0.33
CA HIS A 111 1.50 -7.42 0.65
C HIS A 111 0.04 -7.71 1.06
N PRO A 112 -0.46 -7.15 2.16
CA PRO A 112 0.24 -6.38 3.19
C PRO A 112 1.18 -7.23 4.04
N PHE A 113 2.27 -6.61 4.53
CA PHE A 113 3.10 -7.15 5.61
C PHE A 113 2.44 -6.84 6.95
N ARG A 114 2.78 -7.62 7.99
CA ARG A 114 2.22 -7.46 9.33
C ARG A 114 3.25 -7.75 10.41
N HIS A 115 3.34 -6.86 11.41
CA HIS A 115 4.08 -7.06 12.64
C HIS A 115 3.26 -6.52 13.82
N GLY A 116 3.00 -7.34 14.85
CA GLY A 116 2.09 -6.95 15.93
C GLY A 116 0.71 -6.54 15.41
N CYS A 117 0.28 -5.33 15.77
CA CYS A 117 -0.92 -4.67 15.24
C CYS A 117 -0.67 -3.92 13.92
N TRP A 118 0.59 -3.67 13.55
CA TRP A 118 0.93 -2.90 12.36
C TRP A 118 0.77 -3.69 11.06
N THR A 119 0.26 -3.01 10.05
CA THR A 119 0.22 -3.49 8.66
C THR A 119 0.88 -2.49 7.73
N PHE A 120 1.50 -2.98 6.65
CA PHE A 120 2.21 -2.16 5.68
C PHE A 120 2.06 -2.70 4.26
N GLN A 121 1.78 -1.81 3.30
CA GLN A 121 1.76 -2.13 1.86
C GLN A 121 2.40 -1.01 1.04
N HIS A 122 2.95 -1.35 -0.12
CA HIS A 122 3.76 -0.44 -0.91
C HIS A 122 3.60 -0.68 -2.42
N ASN A 123 3.57 0.39 -3.17
CA ASN A 123 3.74 0.44 -4.62
C ASN A 123 4.93 1.34 -4.94
N GLY A 124 5.99 0.76 -5.41
CA GLY A 124 7.26 1.43 -5.68
C GLY A 124 8.43 0.45 -5.62
N GLU A 125 9.62 0.99 -5.43
CA GLU A 125 10.85 0.20 -5.36
C GLU A 125 11.98 1.00 -4.71
N ILE A 126 12.86 0.32 -4.00
CA ILE A 126 14.20 0.80 -3.66
C ILE A 126 15.11 0.35 -4.79
N SER A 127 15.39 1.24 -5.75
CA SER A 127 16.25 0.89 -6.88
C SER A 127 17.61 0.42 -6.41
N GLY A 128 18.15 -0.61 -7.06
CA GLY A 128 19.45 -1.20 -6.68
C GLY A 128 19.44 -1.90 -5.31
N PHE A 129 18.28 -2.27 -4.79
CA PHE A 129 18.12 -2.91 -3.49
C PHE A 129 19.09 -4.06 -3.21
N ASP A 130 19.34 -4.91 -4.18
CA ASP A 130 20.24 -6.07 -4.01
C ASP A 130 21.68 -5.66 -3.65
N LYS A 131 22.14 -4.49 -4.07
CA LYS A 131 23.48 -3.96 -3.73
C LYS A 131 23.57 -3.51 -2.28
N ILE A 132 22.47 -3.00 -1.71
CA ILE A 132 22.45 -2.41 -0.37
C ILE A 132 21.64 -3.23 0.65
N LYS A 133 20.96 -4.28 0.21
CA LYS A 133 20.10 -5.14 1.03
C LYS A 133 20.76 -5.53 2.35
N ARG A 134 22.01 -6.01 2.28
CA ARG A 134 22.76 -6.43 3.47
C ARG A 134 22.89 -5.29 4.48
N THR A 135 23.29 -4.11 4.02
CA THR A 135 23.48 -2.93 4.87
C THR A 135 22.16 -2.49 5.50
N LEU A 136 21.09 -2.46 4.71
CA LEU A 136 19.76 -2.09 5.22
C LEU A 136 19.29 -3.10 6.28
N GLN A 137 19.44 -4.38 6.03
CA GLN A 137 18.99 -5.42 6.97
C GLN A 137 19.84 -5.48 8.25
N PHE A 138 21.13 -5.15 8.20
CA PHE A 138 21.97 -5.05 9.39
C PHE A 138 21.59 -3.89 10.32
N ARG A 139 20.85 -2.89 9.82
CA ARG A 139 20.37 -1.76 10.64
C ARG A 139 19.11 -2.11 11.41
N ILE A 140 18.40 -3.17 11.01
CA ILE A 140 17.19 -3.64 11.68
C ILE A 140 17.53 -4.19 13.06
N ASP A 141 16.75 -3.83 14.07
CA ASP A 141 16.93 -4.30 15.44
C ASP A 141 16.96 -5.83 15.52
N GLU A 142 17.80 -6.37 16.41
CA GLU A 142 18.05 -7.79 16.55
C GLU A 142 16.77 -8.61 16.80
N ASP A 143 15.82 -8.07 17.56
CA ASP A 143 14.54 -8.72 17.86
C ASP A 143 13.57 -8.71 16.66
N LEU A 144 13.72 -7.75 15.76
CA LEU A 144 12.88 -7.61 14.57
C LEU A 144 13.43 -8.41 13.38
N PHE A 145 14.75 -8.55 13.28
CA PHE A 145 15.39 -9.22 12.15
C PHE A 145 14.88 -10.64 11.88
N PRO A 146 14.66 -11.51 12.88
CA PRO A 146 14.11 -12.87 12.67
C PRO A 146 12.66 -12.88 12.14
N CYS A 147 11.95 -11.76 12.21
CA CYS A 147 10.56 -11.65 11.75
C CYS A 147 10.44 -11.46 10.23
N ILE A 148 11.55 -11.15 9.54
CA ILE A 148 11.59 -11.03 8.07
C ILE A 148 11.36 -12.41 7.46
N GLN A 149 10.33 -12.55 6.63
CA GLN A 149 9.93 -13.83 6.02
C GLN A 149 10.18 -13.87 4.51
N GLY A 150 10.13 -12.73 3.87
CA GLY A 150 10.27 -12.58 2.42
C GLY A 150 11.64 -12.06 2.00
N THR A 151 11.69 -11.59 0.79
CA THR A 151 12.93 -11.12 0.17
C THR A 151 12.83 -9.71 -0.39
N THR A 152 11.69 -9.03 -0.20
CA THR A 152 11.39 -7.75 -0.83
C THR A 152 12.08 -6.58 -0.12
N ASP A 153 12.33 -5.54 -0.88
CA ASP A 153 12.70 -4.22 -0.41
C ASP A 153 11.64 -3.64 0.54
N THR A 154 10.38 -3.83 0.21
CA THR A 154 9.22 -3.37 1.00
C THR A 154 9.20 -3.94 2.41
N GLU A 155 9.44 -5.25 2.58
CA GLU A 155 9.48 -5.86 3.90
C GLU A 155 10.67 -5.33 4.71
N THR A 156 11.82 -5.16 4.06
CA THR A 156 13.00 -4.54 4.68
C THR A 156 12.71 -3.10 5.11
N ALA A 157 12.06 -2.29 4.27
CA ALA A 157 11.66 -0.92 4.59
C ALA A 157 10.69 -0.88 5.79
N PHE A 158 9.72 -1.80 5.85
CA PHE A 158 8.79 -1.89 6.97
C PHE A 158 9.52 -2.19 8.30
N TYR A 159 10.43 -3.16 8.32
CA TYR A 159 11.19 -3.47 9.54
C TYR A 159 12.20 -2.39 9.92
N LEU A 160 12.75 -1.65 8.96
CA LEU A 160 13.52 -0.44 9.24
C LEU A 160 12.65 0.66 9.87
N ALA A 161 11.45 0.89 9.36
CA ALA A 161 10.52 1.86 9.95
C ALA A 161 10.17 1.50 11.41
N LEU A 162 9.92 0.22 11.71
CA LEU A 162 9.72 -0.27 13.08
C LEU A 162 10.95 0.01 13.96
N THR A 163 12.15 -0.27 13.45
CA THR A 163 13.42 0.02 14.13
C THR A 163 13.59 1.51 14.43
N PHE A 164 13.15 2.37 13.53
CA PHE A 164 13.20 3.83 13.72
C PHE A 164 12.03 4.38 14.55
N GLY A 165 11.18 3.51 15.12
CA GLY A 165 10.15 3.91 16.07
C GLY A 165 8.78 4.19 15.46
N LEU A 166 8.42 3.46 14.40
CA LEU A 166 7.10 3.55 13.75
C LEU A 166 5.93 3.51 14.75
N GLU A 167 6.08 2.72 15.80
CA GLU A 167 5.06 2.54 16.85
C GLU A 167 4.82 3.80 17.71
N LYS A 168 5.78 4.73 17.75
CA LYS A 168 5.73 5.92 18.60
C LYS A 168 5.49 7.20 17.80
N GLN A 169 6.21 7.37 16.72
CA GLN A 169 6.21 8.56 15.88
C GLN A 169 6.20 8.17 14.39
N PRO A 170 5.04 7.78 13.85
CA PRO A 170 4.93 7.18 12.51
C PRO A 170 5.57 8.03 11.41
N GLN A 171 5.29 9.33 11.35
CA GLN A 171 5.87 10.20 10.32
C GLN A 171 7.39 10.28 10.43
N GLN A 172 7.91 10.60 11.61
CA GLN A 172 9.34 10.74 11.85
C GLN A 172 10.10 9.44 11.56
N ALA A 173 9.54 8.29 11.96
CA ALA A 173 10.14 6.99 11.71
C ALA A 173 10.25 6.69 10.20
N MET A 174 9.21 7.03 9.44
CA MET A 174 9.22 6.88 7.98
C MET A 174 10.20 7.87 7.33
N GLU A 175 10.28 9.10 7.79
CA GLU A 175 11.26 10.09 7.31
C GLU A 175 12.69 9.63 7.58
N GLN A 176 12.98 9.08 8.76
CA GLN A 176 14.29 8.52 9.10
C GLN A 176 14.61 7.28 8.26
N MET A 177 13.63 6.40 8.05
CA MET A 177 13.79 5.21 7.22
C MET A 177 14.15 5.59 5.78
N VAL A 178 13.42 6.54 5.19
CA VAL A 178 13.68 7.00 3.81
C VAL A 178 15.05 7.66 3.72
N GLY A 179 15.38 8.58 4.62
CA GLY A 179 16.68 9.25 4.64
C GLY A 179 17.87 8.30 4.80
N PHE A 180 17.70 7.26 5.63
CA PHE A 180 18.71 6.20 5.76
C PHE A 180 18.89 5.42 4.46
N VAL A 181 17.79 4.98 3.82
CA VAL A 181 17.84 4.27 2.54
C VAL A 181 18.51 5.11 1.45
N GLU A 182 18.14 6.38 1.32
CA GLU A 182 18.74 7.31 0.34
C GLU A 182 20.24 7.53 0.58
N SER A 183 20.65 7.62 1.85
CA SER A 183 22.06 7.70 2.22
C SER A 183 22.84 6.46 1.77
N GLU A 184 22.28 5.26 1.96
CA GLU A 184 22.93 4.02 1.55
C GLU A 184 22.91 3.85 0.02
N MET A 185 21.85 4.28 -0.67
CA MET A 185 21.81 4.35 -2.14
C MET A 185 22.91 5.24 -2.69
N THR A 186 23.04 6.46 -2.13
CA THR A 186 24.09 7.41 -2.52
C THR A 186 25.49 6.85 -2.29
N ARG A 187 25.73 6.21 -1.14
CA ARG A 187 27.02 5.58 -0.79
C ARG A 187 27.37 4.45 -1.72
N ALA A 188 26.37 3.72 -2.21
CA ALA A 188 26.53 2.62 -3.17
C ALA A 188 26.59 3.08 -4.63
N GLY A 189 26.51 4.40 -4.91
CA GLY A 189 26.53 4.96 -6.26
C GLY A 189 25.28 4.60 -7.08
N ILE A 190 24.13 4.39 -6.43
CA ILE A 190 22.85 4.14 -7.08
C ILE A 190 22.23 5.49 -7.44
N THR A 191 21.95 5.68 -8.72
CA THR A 191 21.39 6.93 -9.28
C THR A 191 19.91 6.82 -9.65
N GLU A 192 19.42 5.60 -9.77
CA GLU A 192 18.02 5.31 -10.02
C GLU A 192 17.17 5.69 -8.79
N PRO A 193 15.90 6.10 -8.99
CA PRO A 193 15.11 6.67 -7.91
C PRO A 193 14.64 5.64 -6.89
N PHE A 194 14.48 6.08 -5.63
CA PHE A 194 13.64 5.43 -4.65
C PHE A 194 12.21 5.96 -4.79
N ARG A 195 11.24 5.10 -5.01
CA ARG A 195 9.81 5.43 -5.12
C ARG A 195 9.03 4.77 -4.02
N LEU A 196 8.31 5.57 -3.24
CA LEU A 196 7.54 5.12 -2.06
C LEU A 196 6.12 5.68 -2.12
N THR A 197 5.18 4.87 -2.60
CA THR A 197 3.74 5.13 -2.43
C THR A 197 3.16 4.00 -1.60
N CYS A 198 3.01 4.23 -0.30
CA CYS A 198 2.66 3.19 0.67
C CYS A 198 1.46 3.59 1.52
N ALA A 199 0.83 2.58 2.13
CA ALA A 199 -0.12 2.76 3.23
C ALA A 199 0.22 1.80 4.36
N PHE A 200 -0.02 2.25 5.60
CA PHE A 200 0.23 1.48 6.81
C PHE A 200 -0.72 1.91 7.93
N SER A 201 -0.90 1.05 8.91
CA SER A 201 -1.84 1.29 10.02
C SER A 201 -1.45 0.51 11.26
N ASP A 202 -1.82 1.06 12.41
CA ASP A 202 -1.78 0.43 13.73
C ASP A 202 -3.13 -0.20 14.15
N GLY A 203 -4.14 -0.10 13.29
CA GLY A 203 -5.52 -0.52 13.56
C GLY A 203 -6.44 0.58 14.07
N GLN A 204 -5.93 1.76 14.34
CA GLN A 204 -6.70 2.94 14.76
C GLN A 204 -6.57 4.09 13.76
N THR A 205 -5.36 4.35 13.32
CA THR A 205 -5.04 5.40 12.36
C THR A 205 -4.52 4.78 11.06
N LEU A 206 -5.02 5.28 9.94
CA LEU A 206 -4.50 4.93 8.63
C LEU A 206 -3.54 6.03 8.15
N TYR A 207 -2.36 5.62 7.70
CA TYR A 207 -1.33 6.51 7.17
C TYR A 207 -1.01 6.14 5.74
N ALA A 208 -0.57 7.14 4.95
CA ALA A 208 0.01 6.91 3.64
C ALA A 208 1.11 7.92 3.32
N ILE A 209 2.00 7.54 2.40
CA ILE A 209 3.05 8.42 1.89
C ILE A 209 3.03 8.34 0.38
N ARG A 210 3.18 9.50 -0.27
CA ARG A 210 3.46 9.61 -1.69
C ARG A 210 4.77 10.36 -1.89
N TYR A 211 5.83 9.63 -2.17
CA TYR A 211 7.19 10.19 -2.26
C TYR A 211 8.01 9.52 -3.36
N SER A 212 8.93 10.27 -3.96
CA SER A 212 9.98 9.76 -4.82
C SER A 212 11.15 10.74 -4.90
N THR A 213 12.38 10.23 -4.97
CA THR A 213 13.59 11.06 -5.10
C THR A 213 13.66 11.83 -6.42
N ASP A 214 12.98 11.36 -7.47
CA ASP A 214 12.89 12.02 -8.78
C ASP A 214 11.62 12.89 -8.93
N ASN A 215 10.85 13.08 -7.86
CA ASN A 215 9.54 13.77 -7.88
C ASN A 215 8.50 13.15 -8.84
N ILE A 216 8.66 11.88 -9.22
CA ILE A 216 7.72 11.14 -10.06
C ILE A 216 7.21 9.90 -9.28
N PRO A 217 6.52 10.12 -8.13
CA PRO A 217 5.96 9.00 -7.35
C PRO A 217 4.81 8.35 -8.09
N LYS A 218 4.47 7.14 -7.67
CA LYS A 218 3.26 6.47 -8.14
C LYS A 218 2.01 7.21 -7.65
N THR A 219 0.92 7.04 -8.38
CA THR A 219 -0.36 7.68 -8.09
C THR A 219 -0.93 7.29 -6.73
N LEU A 220 -1.56 8.24 -6.07
CA LEU A 220 -2.27 8.09 -4.81
C LEU A 220 -3.44 9.07 -4.77
N TYR A 221 -4.62 8.55 -4.43
CA TYR A 221 -5.86 9.32 -4.33
C TYR A 221 -6.57 9.03 -3.01
N TYR A 222 -7.46 9.94 -2.62
CA TYR A 222 -8.48 9.69 -1.59
C TYR A 222 -9.83 10.24 -2.05
N ASN A 223 -10.93 9.69 -1.51
CA ASN A 223 -12.27 10.17 -1.86
C ASN A 223 -12.50 11.58 -1.31
N ARG A 224 -13.01 12.48 -2.18
CA ARG A 224 -13.24 13.90 -1.88
C ARG A 224 -14.21 14.12 -0.74
N SER A 225 -15.26 13.33 -0.69
CA SER A 225 -16.30 13.42 0.33
C SER A 225 -16.74 12.03 0.78
N ARG A 226 -17.31 11.98 1.97
CA ARG A 226 -17.94 10.78 2.50
C ARG A 226 -19.12 10.33 1.61
N ALA A 227 -19.90 11.28 1.10
CA ALA A 227 -21.03 11.01 0.21
C ALA A 227 -20.60 10.41 -1.14
N GLY A 228 -19.47 10.85 -1.71
CA GLY A 228 -18.94 10.28 -2.95
C GLY A 228 -18.56 8.80 -2.83
N LEU A 229 -18.12 8.36 -1.66
CA LEU A 229 -17.84 6.94 -1.43
C LEU A 229 -19.14 6.13 -1.29
N ASP A 230 -20.17 6.71 -0.68
CA ASP A 230 -21.47 6.07 -0.53
C ASP A 230 -22.14 5.83 -1.90
N GLU A 231 -21.97 6.73 -2.86
CA GLU A 231 -22.40 6.55 -4.25
C GLU A 231 -21.69 5.39 -4.96
N VAL A 232 -20.40 5.18 -4.64
CA VAL A 232 -19.60 4.08 -5.21
C VAL A 232 -19.98 2.72 -4.60
N ILE A 233 -20.35 2.71 -3.32
CA ILE A 233 -20.65 1.48 -2.58
C ILE A 233 -22.11 1.03 -2.76
N ASN A 234 -23.06 1.96 -3.01
CA ASN A 234 -24.48 1.65 -2.88
C ASN A 234 -25.39 2.26 -3.93
N GLU A 235 -26.02 1.38 -4.70
CA GLU A 235 -27.31 1.63 -5.33
C GLU A 235 -28.52 1.18 -4.45
N GLU A 236 -28.36 0.41 -3.37
CA GLU A 236 -29.49 -0.23 -2.66
C GLU A 236 -29.38 -0.36 -1.11
N ARG A 237 -28.36 0.16 -0.45
CA ARG A 237 -28.25 0.08 1.03
C ARG A 237 -28.04 1.46 1.66
N GLU A 238 -28.70 1.70 2.81
CA GLU A 238 -28.28 2.74 3.77
C GLU A 238 -26.88 2.38 4.30
N ALA A 239 -25.83 2.71 3.51
CA ALA A 239 -24.47 2.58 3.98
C ALA A 239 -24.22 3.58 5.11
N PRO A 240 -23.49 3.20 6.15
CA PRO A 240 -23.08 4.14 7.16
C PRO A 240 -22.20 5.21 6.49
N ALA A 241 -22.72 6.44 6.38
CA ALA A 241 -22.02 7.57 5.78
C ALA A 241 -20.64 7.75 6.45
N GLY A 242 -19.58 7.79 5.66
CA GLY A 242 -18.39 8.42 6.15
C GLY A 242 -17.08 7.68 6.23
N GLY A 243 -16.76 6.80 5.29
CA GLY A 243 -15.42 6.23 5.18
C GLY A 243 -14.45 7.05 4.32
N ILE A 244 -13.16 6.92 4.59
CA ILE A 244 -12.06 7.41 3.75
C ILE A 244 -11.34 6.22 3.14
N THR A 245 -11.23 6.24 1.82
CA THR A 245 -10.46 5.26 1.04
C THR A 245 -9.26 5.95 0.44
N LEU A 246 -8.06 5.43 0.72
CA LEU A 246 -6.83 5.76 0.02
C LEU A 246 -6.57 4.67 -1.02
N LEU A 247 -6.21 5.05 -2.24
CA LEU A 247 -6.00 4.07 -3.31
C LEU A 247 -5.02 4.55 -4.38
N SER A 248 -4.42 3.60 -5.05
CA SER A 248 -3.45 3.87 -6.11
C SER A 248 -4.10 4.18 -7.46
N GLU A 249 -5.39 3.88 -7.63
CA GLU A 249 -6.16 4.15 -8.85
C GLU A 249 -7.65 4.21 -8.51
N PRO A 250 -8.43 5.20 -8.98
CA PRO A 250 -9.87 5.31 -8.77
C PRO A 250 -10.64 4.01 -9.08
N ILE A 251 -11.64 3.71 -8.26
CA ILE A 251 -12.46 2.49 -8.39
C ILE A 251 -13.79 2.72 -9.13
N ASP A 252 -13.97 3.92 -9.67
CA ASP A 252 -15.11 4.33 -10.50
C ASP A 252 -14.67 5.14 -11.71
N ASP A 253 -15.64 5.61 -12.52
CA ASP A 253 -15.44 6.47 -13.68
C ASP A 253 -15.72 7.95 -13.38
N CYS A 254 -15.83 8.36 -12.11
CA CYS A 254 -16.14 9.71 -11.68
C CYS A 254 -14.89 10.42 -11.10
N PRO A 255 -14.08 11.13 -11.91
CA PRO A 255 -12.85 11.77 -11.44
C PRO A 255 -13.09 12.77 -10.29
N ASP A 256 -14.28 13.40 -10.26
CA ASP A 256 -14.63 14.39 -9.24
C ASP A 256 -14.78 13.78 -7.83
N ASN A 257 -14.95 12.46 -7.72
CA ASN A 257 -15.03 11.76 -6.45
C ASN A 257 -13.64 11.65 -5.76
N TRP A 258 -12.56 11.89 -6.49
CA TRP A 258 -11.20 11.61 -6.03
C TRP A 258 -10.33 12.87 -5.98
N VAL A 259 -9.46 12.92 -4.99
CA VAL A 259 -8.44 13.95 -4.84
C VAL A 259 -7.08 13.29 -4.94
N GLU A 260 -6.26 13.74 -5.87
CA GLU A 260 -4.88 13.27 -5.97
C GLU A 260 -4.04 13.86 -4.83
N VAL A 261 -3.31 13.00 -4.12
CA VAL A 261 -2.36 13.41 -3.08
C VAL A 261 -1.12 14.02 -3.74
N PRO A 262 -0.66 15.21 -3.34
CA PRO A 262 0.56 15.80 -3.89
C PRO A 262 1.81 14.91 -3.69
N SER A 263 2.81 15.05 -4.57
CA SER A 263 4.14 14.46 -4.35
C SER A 263 4.78 15.04 -3.08
N GLY A 264 5.55 14.23 -2.35
CA GLY A 264 6.20 14.67 -1.11
C GLY A 264 5.20 14.85 0.04
N SER A 265 4.16 14.03 0.11
CA SER A 265 3.13 14.13 1.15
C SER A 265 3.11 12.94 2.09
N PHE A 266 2.88 13.25 3.36
CA PHE A 266 2.43 12.34 4.41
C PHE A 266 0.93 12.54 4.64
N VAL A 267 0.16 11.47 4.59
CA VAL A 267 -1.29 11.48 4.79
C VAL A 267 -1.62 10.75 6.08
N ARG A 268 -2.48 11.35 6.90
CA ARG A 268 -3.04 10.73 8.09
C ARG A 268 -4.56 10.75 8.00
N VAL A 269 -5.19 9.61 8.23
CA VAL A 269 -6.64 9.46 8.33
C VAL A 269 -6.99 8.98 9.73
N ALA A 270 -7.67 9.81 10.48
CA ALA A 270 -8.16 9.50 11.82
C ALA A 270 -9.52 10.13 12.01
N ASP A 271 -10.44 9.41 12.66
CA ASP A 271 -11.82 9.88 12.96
C ASP A 271 -12.56 10.41 11.72
N GLY A 272 -12.27 9.82 10.55
CA GLY A 272 -12.84 10.22 9.27
C GLY A 272 -12.33 11.56 8.72
N VAL A 273 -11.22 12.07 9.26
CA VAL A 273 -10.58 13.30 8.80
C VAL A 273 -9.26 12.95 8.10
N VAL A 274 -9.07 13.53 6.92
CA VAL A 274 -7.80 13.44 6.17
C VAL A 274 -6.96 14.68 6.45
N SER A 275 -5.74 14.50 6.95
CA SER A 275 -4.71 15.54 6.96
C SER A 275 -3.61 15.17 5.98
N VAL A 276 -3.11 16.16 5.25
CA VAL A 276 -2.01 16.02 4.29
C VAL A 276 -0.93 17.00 4.71
N GLU A 277 0.25 16.48 5.04
CA GLU A 277 1.39 17.23 5.52
C GLU A 277 2.59 16.99 4.59
N GLU A 278 3.58 17.86 4.65
CA GLU A 278 4.82 17.66 3.92
C GLU A 278 5.59 16.47 4.48
N PHE A 279 6.12 15.64 3.61
CA PHE A 279 6.99 14.51 3.95
C PHE A 279 8.43 14.84 3.57
N VAL A 280 9.29 14.99 4.58
CA VAL A 280 10.70 15.39 4.41
C VAL A 280 11.61 14.29 4.94
N PRO A 281 12.30 13.52 4.08
CA PRO A 281 13.25 12.52 4.54
C PRO A 281 14.28 13.06 5.53
N GLY A 282 14.52 12.32 6.61
CA GLY A 282 15.51 12.66 7.63
C GLY A 282 16.93 12.62 7.03
N ARG A 283 17.75 13.62 7.40
CA ARG A 283 19.17 13.70 6.97
C ARG A 283 20.09 12.98 7.96
#